data_a71aa99ee4d297f003fee382bdbbe6d3
#
_entry.id   a71aa99ee4d297f003fee382bdbbe6d3
#
_cell.length_a   1.000
_cell.length_b   1.000
_cell.length_c   1.000
_cell.angle_alpha   90.00
_cell.angle_beta   90.00
_cell.angle_gamma   90.00
#
_symmetry.space_group_name_H-M   'P 1'
#
loop_
_entity.id
_entity.type
_entity.pdbx_description
1 polymer ?
#
loop_
_entity_poly.entity_id
_entity_poly.type
_entity_poly.pdbx_seq_one_letter_code
_entity_poly.pdbx_strand_id
1 'polypeptide(L)'
;MVKRAFLLILGILASIAIQAQSADDFLKKAIEKNKSYNDISVIFNYQMINNSAGVYENINGYASMKGGSYIMNIDGQEMICDGTTLWTHLVDDEEVMISEVTDENNTSPIAIIDSFSQNITASFVESDNPDIKIIEVKENEGNTFETVRLHLDIKDLNIKKVHIIVGDGNEFIYEITDFKTNQNLPDSMFTFDETMHPNVEVIDMR
;
A
#
# COMPACT_ATOMS: atom_id res chain seq x y z
N MET A 1 36.23 0.51 69.88
CA MET A 1 35.01 1.12 69.31
C MET A 1 35.20 1.22 67.80
N VAL A 2 34.65 0.26 67.07
CA VAL A 2 34.77 0.17 65.59
C VAL A 2 33.47 0.70 64.99
N LYS A 3 33.50 1.88 64.42
CA LYS A 3 32.37 2.46 63.70
C LYS A 3 32.28 1.77 62.33
N ARG A 4 31.28 0.95 62.16
CA ARG A 4 30.90 0.34 60.87
C ARG A 4 30.26 1.43 60.01
N ALA A 5 30.98 1.90 58.99
CA ALA A 5 30.41 2.70 57.91
C ALA A 5 29.61 1.81 56.97
N PHE A 6 28.29 1.94 56.98
CA PHE A 6 27.39 1.28 56.07
C PHE A 6 27.33 2.15 54.78
N LEU A 7 28.08 1.74 53.77
CA LEU A 7 28.02 2.38 52.44
C LEU A 7 26.75 1.85 51.76
N LEU A 8 25.72 2.67 51.74
CA LEU A 8 24.53 2.53 50.91
C LEU A 8 24.94 2.82 49.46
N ILE A 9 25.19 1.77 48.66
CA ILE A 9 25.27 1.85 47.22
C ILE A 9 23.85 1.95 46.73
N LEU A 10 23.41 3.21 46.50
CA LEU A 10 22.16 3.50 45.82
C LEU A 10 22.37 3.23 44.34
N GLY A 11 22.08 2.00 43.92
CA GLY A 11 22.04 1.63 42.51
C GLY A 11 20.94 2.43 41.80
N ILE A 12 21.32 3.45 41.06
CA ILE A 12 20.47 4.12 40.11
C ILE A 12 20.23 3.11 38.98
N LEU A 13 19.18 2.35 39.07
CA LEU A 13 18.58 1.66 37.94
C LEU A 13 18.04 2.77 37.02
N ALA A 14 18.88 3.25 36.13
CA ALA A 14 18.45 4.00 34.96
C ALA A 14 17.62 2.99 34.13
N SER A 15 16.32 2.97 34.35
CA SER A 15 15.37 2.37 33.45
C SER A 15 15.51 3.09 32.13
N ILE A 16 16.30 2.54 31.23
CA ILE A 16 16.25 2.92 29.83
C ILE A 16 14.85 2.50 29.41
N ALA A 17 13.90 3.43 29.44
CA ALA A 17 12.64 3.28 28.77
C ALA A 17 13.00 3.15 27.27
N ILE A 18 13.17 1.93 26.81
CA ILE A 18 13.13 1.61 25.40
C ILE A 18 11.71 2.00 25.01
N GLN A 19 11.56 3.23 24.47
CA GLN A 19 10.31 3.60 23.82
C GLN A 19 10.14 2.59 22.67
N ALA A 20 9.37 1.56 22.95
CA ALA A 20 8.91 0.68 21.90
C ALA A 20 8.14 1.57 20.93
N GLN A 21 8.65 1.69 19.71
CA GLN A 21 7.97 2.42 18.65
C GLN A 21 6.56 1.89 18.50
N SER A 22 5.55 2.77 18.53
CA SER A 22 4.16 2.35 18.33
C SER A 22 3.93 1.89 16.89
N ALA A 23 2.88 1.10 16.66
CA ALA A 23 2.52 0.69 15.30
C ALA A 23 2.16 1.91 14.44
N ASP A 24 1.49 2.92 15.03
CA ASP A 24 1.16 4.17 14.35
C ASP A 24 2.42 4.94 13.92
N ASP A 25 3.41 5.08 14.81
CA ASP A 25 4.68 5.76 14.50
C ASP A 25 5.47 5.02 13.41
N PHE A 26 5.44 3.69 13.45
CA PHE A 26 6.11 2.87 12.45
C PHE A 26 5.41 2.98 11.08
N LEU A 27 4.09 2.90 11.07
CA LEU A 27 3.27 3.09 9.87
C LEU A 27 3.49 4.47 9.25
N LYS A 28 3.44 5.52 10.07
CA LYS A 28 3.70 6.88 9.62
C LYS A 28 5.06 7.02 8.95
N LYS A 29 6.12 6.49 9.56
CA LYS A 29 7.46 6.50 8.95
C LYS A 29 7.53 5.74 7.63
N ALA A 30 6.83 4.60 7.53
CA ALA A 30 6.76 3.84 6.28
C ALA A 30 6.03 4.64 5.19
N ILE A 31 4.91 5.30 5.51
CA ILE A 31 4.17 6.17 4.59
C ILE A 31 5.07 7.33 4.13
N GLU A 32 5.69 8.06 5.07
CA GLU A 32 6.60 9.17 4.75
C GLU A 32 7.77 8.72 3.87
N LYS A 33 8.33 7.54 4.15
CA LYS A 33 9.42 6.97 3.36
C LYS A 33 8.97 6.67 1.92
N ASN A 34 7.85 6.00 1.74
CA ASN A 34 7.35 5.68 0.41
C ASN A 34 6.98 6.95 -0.38
N LYS A 35 6.40 7.97 0.26
CA LYS A 35 6.13 9.28 -0.34
C LYS A 35 7.40 10.08 -0.70
N SER A 36 8.54 9.76 -0.11
CA SER A 36 9.81 10.46 -0.38
C SER A 36 10.45 10.07 -1.71
N TYR A 37 10.00 9.01 -2.36
CA TYR A 37 10.48 8.62 -3.67
C TYR A 37 9.86 9.50 -4.77
N ASN A 38 10.66 9.86 -5.78
CA ASN A 38 10.17 10.62 -6.94
C ASN A 38 9.18 9.82 -7.79
N ASP A 39 9.49 8.53 -7.95
CA ASP A 39 8.64 7.54 -8.60
C ASP A 39 8.89 6.17 -7.99
N ILE A 40 7.89 5.28 -8.12
CA ILE A 40 7.92 3.89 -7.68
C ILE A 40 7.38 3.02 -8.81
N SER A 41 8.05 1.90 -9.09
CA SER A 41 7.53 0.83 -9.94
C SER A 41 7.56 -0.48 -9.18
N VAL A 42 6.49 -1.23 -9.26
CA VAL A 42 6.37 -2.54 -8.62
C VAL A 42 5.85 -3.58 -9.59
N ILE A 43 6.34 -4.80 -9.44
CA ILE A 43 5.70 -6.01 -9.96
C ILE A 43 5.17 -6.76 -8.74
N PHE A 44 3.97 -7.26 -8.83
CA PHE A 44 3.33 -7.97 -7.73
C PHE A 44 2.57 -9.20 -8.23
N ASN A 45 2.38 -10.14 -7.32
CA ASN A 45 1.42 -11.21 -7.46
C ASN A 45 0.14 -10.78 -6.71
N TYR A 46 -0.98 -10.76 -7.43
CA TYR A 46 -2.31 -10.48 -6.89
C TYR A 46 -3.05 -11.79 -6.68
N GLN A 47 -3.67 -11.94 -5.52
CA GLN A 47 -4.55 -13.04 -5.20
C GLN A 47 -5.89 -12.50 -4.71
N MET A 48 -6.97 -13.02 -5.25
CA MET A 48 -8.33 -12.85 -4.74
C MET A 48 -8.81 -14.19 -4.20
N ILE A 49 -9.25 -14.20 -2.95
CA ILE A 49 -9.70 -15.40 -2.25
C ILE A 49 -11.08 -15.13 -1.66
N ASN A 50 -12.05 -15.98 -1.98
CA ASN A 50 -13.32 -16.08 -1.26
C ASN A 50 -13.62 -17.55 -1.00
N ASN A 51 -13.31 -18.01 0.20
CA ASN A 51 -13.47 -19.41 0.59
C ASN A 51 -14.94 -19.85 0.58
N SER A 52 -15.88 -18.95 0.90
CA SER A 52 -17.31 -19.26 0.94
C SER A 52 -17.91 -19.44 -0.46
N ALA A 53 -17.42 -18.68 -1.41
CA ALA A 53 -17.81 -18.77 -2.83
C ALA A 53 -16.95 -19.75 -3.65
N GLY A 54 -15.88 -20.28 -3.08
CA GLY A 54 -14.93 -21.16 -3.78
C GLY A 54 -14.13 -20.43 -4.86
N VAL A 55 -13.94 -19.11 -4.73
CA VAL A 55 -13.17 -18.30 -5.67
C VAL A 55 -11.72 -18.25 -5.21
N TYR A 56 -10.82 -18.51 -6.15
CA TYR A 56 -9.37 -18.34 -5.99
C TYR A 56 -8.78 -17.88 -7.32
N GLU A 57 -8.25 -16.65 -7.32
CA GLU A 57 -7.54 -16.08 -8.45
C GLU A 57 -6.10 -15.79 -8.06
N ASN A 58 -5.18 -15.94 -9.00
CA ASN A 58 -3.77 -15.68 -8.81
C ASN A 58 -3.16 -15.14 -10.10
N ILE A 59 -2.84 -13.85 -10.12
CA ILE A 59 -2.51 -13.11 -11.32
C ILE A 59 -1.27 -12.24 -11.03
N ASN A 60 -0.41 -12.06 -12.03
CA ASN A 60 0.68 -11.09 -11.92
C ASN A 60 0.21 -9.73 -12.44
N GLY A 61 0.57 -8.68 -11.72
CA GLY A 61 0.29 -7.31 -12.10
C GLY A 61 1.54 -6.44 -11.99
N TYR A 62 1.43 -5.24 -12.51
CA TYR A 62 2.42 -4.20 -12.29
C TYR A 62 1.74 -2.87 -11.98
N ALA A 63 2.46 -2.00 -11.27
CA ALA A 63 2.07 -0.62 -11.09
C ALA A 63 3.30 0.29 -11.13
N SER A 64 3.12 1.48 -11.67
CA SER A 64 4.09 2.57 -11.57
C SER A 64 3.39 3.84 -11.16
N MET A 65 4.03 4.65 -10.31
CA MET A 65 3.44 5.88 -9.78
C MET A 65 4.48 7.00 -9.71
N LYS A 66 4.03 8.23 -9.90
CA LYS A 66 4.82 9.45 -9.82
C LYS A 66 3.95 10.62 -9.37
N GLY A 67 4.15 11.10 -8.16
CA GLY A 67 3.24 12.09 -7.58
C GLY A 67 1.79 11.56 -7.50
N GLY A 68 0.84 12.30 -8.09
CA GLY A 68 -0.57 11.88 -8.18
C GLY A 68 -0.90 11.00 -9.39
N SER A 69 0.07 10.77 -10.29
CA SER A 69 -0.11 9.99 -11.52
C SER A 69 0.26 8.53 -11.30
N TYR A 70 -0.46 7.62 -11.97
CA TYR A 70 -0.17 6.18 -11.89
C TYR A 70 -0.61 5.42 -13.13
N ILE A 71 0.00 4.27 -13.33
CA ILE A 71 -0.47 3.21 -14.22
C ILE A 71 -0.47 1.92 -13.43
N MET A 72 -1.51 1.10 -13.55
CA MET A 72 -1.62 -0.21 -12.94
C MET A 72 -2.30 -1.17 -13.91
N ASN A 73 -1.74 -2.36 -14.06
CA ASN A 73 -2.35 -3.42 -14.85
C ASN A 73 -2.54 -4.66 -13.99
N ILE A 74 -3.74 -5.21 -14.04
CA ILE A 74 -4.12 -6.48 -13.44
C ILE A 74 -5.08 -7.17 -14.42
N ASP A 75 -4.74 -8.38 -14.86
CA ASP A 75 -5.61 -9.25 -15.68
C ASP A 75 -6.19 -8.58 -16.94
N GLY A 76 -5.35 -7.85 -17.69
CA GLY A 76 -5.79 -7.16 -18.90
C GLY A 76 -6.59 -5.87 -18.68
N GLN A 77 -6.89 -5.51 -17.44
CA GLN A 77 -7.40 -4.20 -17.09
C GLN A 77 -6.23 -3.26 -16.78
N GLU A 78 -6.10 -2.21 -17.55
CA GLU A 78 -5.09 -1.18 -17.36
C GLU A 78 -5.74 0.14 -16.90
N MET A 79 -5.37 0.58 -15.71
CA MET A 79 -5.78 1.87 -15.16
C MET A 79 -4.63 2.85 -15.33
N ILE A 80 -4.87 3.95 -16.05
CA ILE A 80 -3.90 5.03 -16.28
C ILE A 80 -4.49 6.31 -15.72
N CYS A 81 -3.70 7.06 -14.95
CA CYS A 81 -4.15 8.31 -14.34
C CYS A 81 -3.05 9.35 -14.41
N ASP A 82 -3.38 10.55 -14.89
CA ASP A 82 -2.47 11.70 -14.91
C ASP A 82 -2.59 12.61 -13.66
N GLY A 83 -3.43 12.19 -12.69
CA GLY A 83 -3.75 12.95 -11.49
C GLY A 83 -5.07 13.73 -11.60
N THR A 84 -5.69 13.81 -12.76
CA THR A 84 -6.98 14.50 -13.03
C THR A 84 -7.94 13.63 -13.81
N THR A 85 -7.44 12.93 -14.80
CA THR A 85 -8.19 12.01 -15.66
C THR A 85 -7.78 10.58 -15.36
N LEU A 86 -8.77 9.70 -15.27
CA LEU A 86 -8.61 8.26 -15.14
C LEU A 86 -9.11 7.59 -16.43
N TRP A 87 -8.23 6.85 -17.08
CA TRP A 87 -8.52 5.93 -18.18
C TRP A 87 -8.53 4.51 -17.64
N THR A 88 -9.64 3.81 -17.82
CA THR A 88 -9.75 2.38 -17.55
C THR A 88 -9.85 1.65 -18.87
N HIS A 89 -8.76 1.02 -19.28
CA HIS A 89 -8.62 0.32 -20.55
C HIS A 89 -8.82 -1.18 -20.32
N LEU A 90 -9.86 -1.74 -20.90
CA LEU A 90 -10.15 -3.18 -20.96
C LEU A 90 -9.53 -3.71 -22.24
N VAL A 91 -8.32 -4.26 -22.13
CA VAL A 91 -7.48 -4.61 -23.30
C VAL A 91 -8.15 -5.62 -24.20
N ASP A 92 -8.76 -6.66 -23.60
CA ASP A 92 -9.40 -7.76 -24.35
C ASP A 92 -10.72 -7.33 -25.02
N ASP A 93 -11.41 -6.33 -24.45
CA ASP A 93 -12.67 -5.79 -24.99
C ASP A 93 -12.44 -4.66 -25.99
N GLU A 94 -11.19 -4.20 -26.15
CA GLU A 94 -10.82 -3.05 -26.97
C GLU A 94 -11.62 -1.79 -26.58
N GLU A 95 -11.84 -1.54 -25.27
CA GLU A 95 -12.65 -0.46 -24.73
C GLU A 95 -11.84 0.39 -23.74
N VAL A 96 -11.97 1.72 -23.79
CA VAL A 96 -11.44 2.61 -22.76
C VAL A 96 -12.52 3.53 -22.23
N MET A 97 -12.72 3.50 -20.92
CA MET A 97 -13.57 4.44 -20.20
C MET A 97 -12.73 5.60 -19.67
N ILE A 98 -13.20 6.83 -19.90
CA ILE A 98 -12.54 8.04 -19.41
C ILE A 98 -13.42 8.70 -18.36
N SER A 99 -12.86 8.99 -17.20
CA SER A 99 -13.55 9.68 -16.11
C SER A 99 -12.65 10.74 -15.45
N GLU A 100 -13.25 11.70 -14.77
CA GLU A 100 -12.51 12.59 -13.87
C GLU A 100 -12.18 11.84 -12.56
N VAL A 101 -10.99 12.12 -12.00
CA VAL A 101 -10.62 11.61 -10.69
C VAL A 101 -11.41 12.35 -9.62
N THR A 102 -12.13 11.61 -8.79
CA THR A 102 -12.86 12.11 -7.62
C THR A 102 -12.41 11.36 -6.37
N ASP A 103 -12.74 11.85 -5.19
CA ASP A 103 -12.45 11.14 -3.94
C ASP A 103 -13.10 9.74 -3.88
N GLU A 104 -14.22 9.56 -4.57
CA GLU A 104 -14.98 8.30 -4.58
C GLU A 104 -14.36 7.24 -5.51
N ASN A 105 -13.73 7.66 -6.63
CA ASN A 105 -13.13 6.75 -7.61
C ASN A 105 -11.59 6.74 -7.60
N ASN A 106 -10.96 7.47 -6.68
CA ASN A 106 -9.52 7.52 -6.56
C ASN A 106 -8.98 6.23 -5.94
N THR A 107 -8.77 5.23 -6.78
CA THR A 107 -8.18 3.92 -6.41
C THR A 107 -6.66 3.91 -6.56
N SER A 108 -6.03 5.10 -6.63
CA SER A 108 -4.57 5.16 -6.71
C SER A 108 -3.92 4.46 -5.51
N PRO A 109 -2.80 3.77 -5.69
CA PRO A 109 -2.06 3.16 -4.59
C PRO A 109 -1.69 4.16 -3.49
N ILE A 110 -1.44 5.44 -3.87
CA ILE A 110 -1.15 6.50 -2.92
C ILE A 110 -2.41 6.90 -2.13
N ALA A 111 -3.58 7.02 -2.79
CA ALA A 111 -4.83 7.34 -2.09
C ALA A 111 -5.20 6.24 -1.08
N ILE A 112 -4.98 4.98 -1.44
CA ILE A 112 -5.17 3.85 -0.51
C ILE A 112 -4.22 3.96 0.68
N ILE A 113 -2.94 4.25 0.45
CA ILE A 113 -1.95 4.45 1.52
C ILE A 113 -2.33 5.66 2.37
N ASP A 114 -2.84 6.74 1.77
CA ASP A 114 -3.25 7.95 2.48
C ASP A 114 -4.50 7.72 3.33
N SER A 115 -5.41 6.87 2.91
CA SER A 115 -6.58 6.49 3.72
C SER A 115 -6.16 5.86 5.05
N PHE A 116 -5.00 5.17 5.10
CA PHE A 116 -4.43 4.63 6.34
C PHE A 116 -3.81 5.68 7.27
N SER A 117 -3.80 6.96 6.90
CA SER A 117 -3.28 8.03 7.73
C SER A 117 -4.33 8.71 8.62
N GLN A 118 -5.61 8.42 8.42
CA GLN A 118 -6.72 9.09 9.10
C GLN A 118 -7.74 8.09 9.64
N ASN A 119 -8.24 8.35 10.84
CA ASN A 119 -9.34 7.61 11.47
C ASN A 119 -9.15 6.08 11.52
N ILE A 120 -7.92 5.64 11.83
CA ILE A 120 -7.54 4.23 11.91
C ILE A 120 -7.00 3.87 13.30
N THR A 121 -6.96 2.58 13.58
CA THR A 121 -6.21 1.99 14.68
C THR A 121 -5.16 1.05 14.11
N ALA A 122 -3.89 1.28 14.43
CA ALA A 122 -2.80 0.40 14.02
C ALA A 122 -2.26 -0.43 15.18
N SER A 123 -1.97 -1.69 14.93
CA SER A 123 -1.36 -2.61 15.91
C SER A 123 -0.33 -3.51 15.23
N PHE A 124 0.70 -3.91 15.98
CA PHE A 124 1.64 -4.93 15.49
C PHE A 124 1.01 -6.30 15.58
N VAL A 125 1.22 -7.09 14.52
CA VAL A 125 0.93 -8.52 14.47
C VAL A 125 2.26 -9.27 14.43
N GLU A 126 2.28 -10.45 15.05
CA GLU A 126 3.47 -11.32 15.07
C GLU A 126 3.82 -11.74 13.64
N SER A 127 5.13 -11.75 13.34
CA SER A 127 5.67 -12.17 12.06
C SER A 127 6.68 -13.30 12.28
N ASP A 128 6.55 -14.37 11.52
CA ASP A 128 7.52 -15.48 11.50
C ASP A 128 8.86 -15.07 10.85
N ASN A 129 8.86 -13.97 10.08
CA ASN A 129 10.06 -13.42 9.45
C ASN A 129 10.59 -12.24 10.26
N PRO A 130 11.81 -12.35 10.87
CA PRO A 130 12.38 -11.28 11.69
C PRO A 130 12.70 -10.00 10.91
N ASP A 131 12.85 -10.06 9.58
CA ASP A 131 13.10 -8.90 8.74
C ASP A 131 11.80 -8.18 8.33
N ILE A 132 10.62 -8.70 8.69
CA ILE A 132 9.31 -8.13 8.36
C ILE A 132 8.57 -7.72 9.63
N LYS A 133 8.04 -6.50 9.64
CA LYS A 133 7.03 -6.03 10.58
C LYS A 133 5.66 -6.09 9.92
N ILE A 134 4.68 -6.69 10.60
CA ILE A 134 3.30 -6.69 10.15
C ILE A 134 2.53 -5.67 10.99
N ILE A 135 1.89 -4.73 10.31
CA ILE A 135 0.96 -3.77 10.92
C ILE A 135 -0.44 -4.12 10.46
N GLU A 136 -1.31 -4.41 11.40
CA GLU A 136 -2.74 -4.52 11.18
C GLU A 136 -3.38 -3.15 11.38
N VAL A 137 -4.12 -2.71 10.38
CA VAL A 137 -4.86 -1.45 10.36
C VAL A 137 -6.35 -1.77 10.28
N LYS A 138 -7.13 -1.12 11.14
CA LYS A 138 -8.59 -1.18 11.15
C LYS A 138 -9.15 0.23 11.05
N GLU A 139 -10.17 0.41 10.22
CA GLU A 139 -10.94 1.66 10.21
C GLU A 139 -11.80 1.77 11.47
N ASN A 140 -11.81 2.96 12.09
CA ASN A 140 -12.64 3.23 13.25
C ASN A 140 -14.10 3.53 12.85
N GLU A 141 -14.29 4.08 11.65
CA GLU A 141 -15.61 4.41 11.06
C GLU A 141 -15.49 4.36 9.54
N GLY A 142 -16.47 3.79 8.84
CA GLY A 142 -16.53 3.86 7.37
C GLY A 142 -16.69 2.53 6.64
N ASN A 143 -16.08 1.44 7.08
CA ASN A 143 -16.26 0.06 6.60
C ASN A 143 -15.96 -0.20 5.10
N THR A 144 -15.01 0.49 4.49
CA THR A 144 -14.55 0.12 3.14
C THR A 144 -13.84 -1.24 3.18
N PHE A 145 -13.10 -1.51 4.25
CA PHE A 145 -12.47 -2.80 4.54
C PHE A 145 -12.55 -3.12 6.04
N GLU A 146 -12.58 -4.40 6.37
CA GLU A 146 -12.59 -4.84 7.76
C GLU A 146 -11.20 -4.73 8.40
N THR A 147 -10.18 -5.15 7.66
CA THR A 147 -8.80 -5.19 8.14
C THR A 147 -7.83 -5.09 6.96
N VAL A 148 -6.78 -4.31 7.13
CA VAL A 148 -5.63 -4.32 6.21
C VAL A 148 -4.36 -4.68 6.98
N ARG A 149 -3.58 -5.63 6.46
CA ARG A 149 -2.27 -5.99 6.99
C ARG A 149 -1.18 -5.56 6.03
N LEU A 150 -0.31 -4.71 6.50
CA LEU A 150 0.85 -4.22 5.78
C LEU A 150 2.10 -4.96 6.28
N HIS A 151 2.75 -5.69 5.40
CA HIS A 151 4.03 -6.34 5.67
C HIS A 151 5.15 -5.42 5.19
N LEU A 152 5.93 -4.91 6.11
CA LEU A 152 6.96 -3.90 5.88
C LEU A 152 8.33 -4.47 6.19
N ASP A 153 9.29 -4.25 5.31
CA ASP A 153 10.70 -4.54 5.57
C ASP A 153 11.22 -3.59 6.67
N ILE A 154 11.89 -4.13 7.68
CA ILE A 154 12.36 -3.32 8.82
C ILE A 154 13.55 -2.42 8.49
N LYS A 155 14.28 -2.69 7.41
CA LYS A 155 15.51 -1.97 7.02
C LYS A 155 15.21 -0.74 6.18
N ASP A 156 14.33 -0.91 5.19
CA ASP A 156 14.05 0.12 4.19
C ASP A 156 12.61 0.67 4.26
N LEU A 157 11.75 0.06 5.10
CA LEU A 157 10.35 0.39 5.30
C LEU A 157 9.49 0.25 4.03
N ASN A 158 9.98 -0.47 3.02
CA ASN A 158 9.22 -0.73 1.82
C ASN A 158 8.14 -1.78 2.08
N ILE A 159 7.01 -1.59 1.41
CA ILE A 159 5.90 -2.55 1.46
C ILE A 159 6.31 -3.80 0.68
N LYS A 160 6.22 -4.96 1.32
CA LYS A 160 6.45 -6.27 0.70
C LYS A 160 5.15 -7.00 0.40
N LYS A 161 4.10 -6.73 1.18
CA LYS A 161 2.79 -7.36 0.98
C LYS A 161 1.70 -6.48 1.57
N VAL A 162 0.60 -6.39 0.86
CA VAL A 162 -0.66 -5.82 1.36
C VAL A 162 -1.70 -6.93 1.36
N HIS A 163 -2.38 -7.13 2.49
CA HIS A 163 -3.46 -8.09 2.62
C HIS A 163 -4.71 -7.35 3.14
N ILE A 164 -5.73 -7.26 2.31
CA ILE A 164 -6.99 -6.58 2.58
C ILE A 164 -8.06 -7.64 2.83
N ILE A 165 -8.79 -7.52 3.93
CA ILE A 165 -9.89 -8.38 4.31
C ILE A 165 -11.15 -7.52 4.31
N VAL A 166 -12.17 -7.97 3.57
CA VAL A 166 -13.47 -7.29 3.45
C VAL A 166 -14.55 -8.11 4.15
N GLY A 167 -15.54 -7.44 4.73
CA GLY A 167 -16.56 -8.05 5.60
C GLY A 167 -17.45 -9.13 4.97
N ASP A 168 -17.40 -9.29 3.64
CA ASP A 168 -18.11 -10.35 2.90
C ASP A 168 -17.31 -11.64 2.73
N GLY A 169 -16.10 -11.71 3.35
CA GLY A 169 -15.19 -12.84 3.29
C GLY A 169 -14.28 -12.84 2.05
N ASN A 170 -14.23 -11.75 1.30
CA ASN A 170 -13.24 -11.55 0.27
C ASN A 170 -11.90 -11.11 0.89
N GLU A 171 -10.82 -11.69 0.39
CA GLU A 171 -9.46 -11.33 0.73
C GLU A 171 -8.70 -10.97 -0.54
N PHE A 172 -8.00 -9.84 -0.51
CA PHE A 172 -7.17 -9.37 -1.60
C PHE A 172 -5.73 -9.27 -1.11
N ILE A 173 -4.82 -9.98 -1.79
CA ILE A 173 -3.41 -10.05 -1.41
C ILE A 173 -2.56 -9.54 -2.56
N TYR A 174 -1.74 -8.54 -2.28
CA TYR A 174 -0.73 -8.01 -3.21
C TYR A 174 0.65 -8.32 -2.63
N GLU A 175 1.37 -9.25 -3.21
CA GLU A 175 2.73 -9.61 -2.82
C GLU A 175 3.73 -9.00 -3.79
N ILE A 176 4.55 -8.06 -3.31
CA ILE A 176 5.51 -7.32 -4.13
C ILE A 176 6.73 -8.21 -4.43
N THR A 177 6.95 -8.51 -5.71
CA THR A 177 8.06 -9.35 -6.18
C THR A 177 9.24 -8.54 -6.73
N ASP A 178 8.99 -7.33 -7.23
CA ASP A 178 10.03 -6.37 -7.64
C ASP A 178 9.63 -4.97 -7.18
N PHE A 179 10.59 -4.18 -6.70
CA PHE A 179 10.36 -2.83 -6.18
C PHE A 179 11.50 -1.92 -6.62
N LYS A 180 11.20 -0.94 -7.47
CA LYS A 180 12.15 0.04 -8.00
C LYS A 180 11.69 1.45 -7.69
N THR A 181 12.63 2.35 -7.45
CA THR A 181 12.36 3.74 -7.12
C THR A 181 13.28 4.68 -7.88
N ASN A 182 12.84 5.93 -8.06
CA ASN A 182 13.65 7.03 -8.60
C ASN A 182 14.25 6.72 -9.99
N GLN A 183 13.46 6.08 -10.86
CA GLN A 183 13.86 5.70 -12.21
C GLN A 183 13.72 6.83 -13.21
N ASN A 184 13.20 8.01 -12.78
CA ASN A 184 12.89 9.16 -13.63
C ASN A 184 11.86 8.82 -14.72
N LEU A 185 10.75 8.20 -14.33
CA LEU A 185 9.67 7.83 -15.23
C LEU A 185 9.14 9.06 -16.00
N PRO A 186 8.95 8.97 -17.32
CA PRO A 186 8.43 10.08 -18.12
C PRO A 186 6.93 10.30 -17.84
N ASP A 187 6.48 11.56 -17.84
CA ASP A 187 5.07 11.90 -17.58
C ASP A 187 4.13 11.32 -18.65
N SER A 188 4.62 11.13 -19.89
CA SER A 188 3.86 10.49 -20.97
C SER A 188 3.45 9.05 -20.69
N MET A 189 4.06 8.38 -19.70
CA MET A 189 3.68 7.03 -19.28
C MET A 189 2.30 7.01 -18.59
N PHE A 190 1.87 8.15 -18.06
CA PHE A 190 0.66 8.27 -17.26
C PHE A 190 -0.51 8.92 -18.02
N THR A 191 -0.49 8.83 -19.34
CA THR A 191 -1.55 9.32 -20.22
C THR A 191 -1.88 8.24 -21.24
N PHE A 192 -3.16 7.97 -21.43
CA PHE A 192 -3.59 7.04 -22.46
C PHE A 192 -3.40 7.66 -23.85
N ASP A 193 -2.70 6.97 -24.74
CA ASP A 193 -2.47 7.40 -26.12
C ASP A 193 -3.38 6.62 -27.07
N GLU A 194 -4.50 7.21 -27.46
CA GLU A 194 -5.47 6.64 -28.41
C GLU A 194 -4.82 6.28 -29.76
N THR A 195 -3.74 6.98 -30.16
CA THR A 195 -3.08 6.70 -31.44
C THR A 195 -2.37 5.34 -31.47
N MET A 196 -2.02 4.84 -30.29
CA MET A 196 -1.44 3.50 -30.12
C MET A 196 -2.51 2.38 -30.08
N HIS A 197 -3.80 2.77 -29.96
CA HIS A 197 -4.94 1.87 -29.82
C HIS A 197 -6.03 2.21 -30.88
N PRO A 198 -5.78 2.06 -32.18
CA PRO A 198 -6.64 2.58 -33.24
C PRO A 198 -8.03 1.92 -33.33
N ASN A 199 -8.21 0.77 -32.67
CA ASN A 199 -9.47 0.03 -32.67
C ASN A 199 -10.26 0.22 -31.38
N VAL A 200 -9.71 0.91 -30.39
CA VAL A 200 -10.34 1.04 -29.08
C VAL A 200 -11.61 1.88 -29.17
N GLU A 201 -12.69 1.40 -28.58
CA GLU A 201 -13.89 2.19 -28.36
C GLU A 201 -13.68 3.11 -27.14
N VAL A 202 -13.88 4.42 -27.34
CA VAL A 202 -13.69 5.43 -26.30
C VAL A 202 -15.04 5.81 -25.72
N ILE A 203 -15.22 5.57 -24.40
CA ILE A 203 -16.40 5.96 -23.65
C ILE A 203 -16.03 7.09 -22.70
N ASP A 204 -16.31 8.33 -23.08
CA ASP A 204 -16.04 9.51 -22.25
C ASP A 204 -17.24 9.76 -21.30
N MET A 205 -16.97 9.67 -20.00
CA MET A 205 -17.98 9.83 -18.92
C MET A 205 -17.78 11.12 -18.12
N ARG A 206 -16.94 12.04 -18.59
CA ARG A 206 -16.66 13.33 -17.92
C ARG A 206 -17.75 14.36 -18.15
#